data_a7e9002149fda76022c93edb31ac9fe2
#
_entry.id   a7e9002149fda76022c93edb31ac9fe2
#
_cell.length_a   1.000
_cell.length_b   1.000
_cell.length_c   1.000
_cell.angle_alpha   90.00
_cell.angle_beta   90.00
_cell.angle_gamma   90.00
#
_symmetry.space_group_name_H-M   'P 1'
#
loop_
_entity.id
_entity.type
_entity.pdbx_description
1 polymer ?
#
loop_
_entity_poly.entity_id
_entity_poly.type
_entity_poly.pdbx_seq_one_letter_code
_entity_poly.pdbx_strand_id
1 'polypeptide(L)'
;EIKGSELLETRYEQIWSESPPPLENPENAFRVISGDFVTTEDGTGIVHTAPTFGADDAKVAKEACPEVPPLLILDENSNKVPLVDLKGRFRKAVGKLGERFVKNDYYPEGEAPDHSIDVEIAIQLKKENKAFKVEKYVHSYPNCWRTDKPILYYPLDSWFIKVTEVR
;
A
#
# COMPACT_ATOMS: atom_id res chain seq x y z
N GLU A 1 22.09 -18.08 -0.96
CA GLU A 1 21.94 -16.69 -0.47
C GLU A 1 22.22 -15.73 -1.62
N ILE A 2 21.39 -14.69 -1.74
CA ILE A 2 21.56 -13.61 -2.73
C ILE A 2 21.66 -12.31 -1.92
N LYS A 3 22.54 -11.41 -2.32
CA LYS A 3 22.60 -10.06 -1.73
C LYS A 3 21.46 -9.22 -2.27
N GLY A 4 20.81 -8.39 -1.43
CA GLY A 4 19.78 -7.47 -1.88
C GLY A 4 20.23 -6.56 -3.02
N SER A 5 21.49 -6.15 -3.03
CA SER A 5 22.09 -5.36 -4.12
C SER A 5 22.07 -6.04 -5.49
N GLU A 6 22.03 -7.36 -5.54
CA GLU A 6 21.96 -8.13 -6.80
C GLU A 6 20.54 -8.17 -7.38
N LEU A 7 19.54 -7.81 -6.57
CA LEU A 7 18.13 -7.75 -6.94
C LEU A 7 17.69 -6.37 -7.42
N LEU A 8 18.50 -5.33 -7.22
CA LEU A 8 18.14 -3.96 -7.62
C LEU A 8 17.79 -3.89 -9.11
N GLU A 9 16.76 -3.09 -9.40
CA GLU A 9 16.20 -2.89 -10.75
C GLU A 9 15.55 -4.15 -11.36
N THR A 10 15.49 -5.27 -10.63
CA THR A 10 14.68 -6.41 -11.07
C THR A 10 13.23 -5.98 -11.20
N ARG A 11 12.64 -6.22 -12.37
CA ARG A 11 11.25 -5.87 -12.67
C ARG A 11 10.34 -7.08 -12.47
N TYR A 12 9.11 -6.81 -12.05
CA TYR A 12 8.09 -7.83 -11.86
C TYR A 12 6.74 -7.33 -12.36
N GLU A 13 5.85 -8.24 -12.67
CA GLU A 13 4.47 -7.92 -13.05
C GLU A 13 3.66 -7.50 -11.82
N GLN A 14 2.70 -6.60 -12.01
CA GLN A 14 1.77 -6.22 -10.94
C GLN A 14 1.07 -7.47 -10.40
N ILE A 15 1.24 -7.73 -9.10
CA ILE A 15 0.74 -8.95 -8.47
C ILE A 15 -0.79 -8.97 -8.46
N TRP A 16 -1.41 -7.83 -8.11
CA TRP A 16 -2.85 -7.67 -8.06
C TRP A 16 -3.37 -7.07 -9.37
N SER A 17 -3.79 -7.92 -10.29
CA SER A 17 -4.21 -7.54 -11.65
C SER A 17 -5.53 -6.74 -11.70
N GLU A 18 -6.34 -6.77 -10.65
CA GLU A 18 -7.59 -5.99 -10.56
C GLU A 18 -7.35 -4.54 -10.15
N SER A 19 -6.17 -4.19 -9.65
CA SER A 19 -5.79 -2.81 -9.39
C SER A 19 -5.28 -2.15 -10.67
N PRO A 20 -5.73 -0.93 -10.99
CA PRO A 20 -5.17 -0.20 -12.12
C PRO A 20 -3.69 0.12 -11.85
N PRO A 21 -2.87 0.29 -12.90
CA PRO A 21 -1.50 0.76 -12.75
C PRO A 21 -1.47 2.24 -12.33
N PRO A 22 -0.32 2.75 -11.87
CA PRO A 22 -0.15 4.18 -11.63
C PRO A 22 -0.51 5.02 -12.85
N LEU A 23 -1.13 6.20 -12.64
CA LEU A 23 -1.51 7.11 -13.72
C LEU A 23 -0.31 7.76 -14.42
N GLU A 24 0.76 7.98 -13.66
CA GLU A 24 1.95 8.67 -14.16
C GLU A 24 3.15 7.75 -14.08
N ASN A 25 3.97 7.73 -15.11
CA ASN A 25 5.21 6.96 -15.22
C ASN A 25 5.06 5.49 -14.75
N PRO A 26 4.03 4.74 -15.19
CA PRO A 26 3.79 3.37 -14.73
C PRO A 26 4.97 2.43 -14.99
N GLU A 27 5.82 2.77 -15.97
CA GLU A 27 7.06 2.06 -16.28
C GLU A 27 8.11 2.13 -15.17
N ASN A 28 8.00 3.09 -14.26
CA ASN A 28 8.90 3.23 -13.11
C ASN A 28 8.42 2.45 -11.87
N ALA A 29 7.22 1.90 -11.90
CA ALA A 29 6.68 1.03 -10.86
C ALA A 29 7.16 -0.43 -11.02
N PHE A 30 6.75 -1.28 -10.11
CA PHE A 30 6.93 -2.75 -10.14
C PHE A 30 8.38 -3.19 -10.36
N ARG A 31 9.30 -2.63 -9.58
CA ARG A 31 10.73 -2.97 -9.57
C ARG A 31 11.29 -2.98 -8.16
N VAL A 32 12.40 -3.64 -7.98
CA VAL A 32 13.13 -3.68 -6.71
C VAL A 32 13.97 -2.41 -6.57
N ILE A 33 13.80 -1.70 -5.47
CA ILE A 33 14.57 -0.52 -5.10
C ILE A 33 15.28 -0.73 -3.77
N SER A 34 16.29 0.07 -3.47
CA SER A 34 16.99 0.04 -2.18
C SER A 34 16.17 0.74 -1.09
N GLY A 35 16.22 0.22 0.13
CA GLY A 35 15.61 0.86 1.30
C GLY A 35 16.41 0.55 2.56
N ASP A 36 16.89 1.59 3.24
CA ASP A 36 17.76 1.47 4.42
C ASP A 36 17.04 0.91 5.66
N PHE A 37 15.71 0.92 5.66
CA PHE A 37 14.88 0.39 6.75
C PHE A 37 14.64 -1.12 6.67
N VAL A 38 15.07 -1.77 5.57
CA VAL A 38 14.87 -3.21 5.38
C VAL A 38 15.91 -3.99 6.16
N THR A 39 15.47 -4.94 6.99
CA THR A 39 16.34 -5.82 7.76
C THR A 39 16.19 -7.27 7.32
N THR A 40 17.13 -8.12 7.69
CA THR A 40 17.08 -9.58 7.48
C THR A 40 16.84 -10.35 8.78
N GLU A 41 16.55 -9.64 9.86
CA GLU A 41 16.30 -10.25 11.18
C GLU A 41 14.95 -10.98 11.18
N ASP A 42 13.95 -10.38 10.51
CA ASP A 42 12.64 -10.97 10.30
C ASP A 42 12.31 -11.02 8.81
N GLY A 43 11.60 -12.07 8.37
CA GLY A 43 11.13 -12.20 7.01
C GLY A 43 12.23 -12.58 6.00
N THR A 44 12.14 -12.03 4.80
CA THR A 44 12.97 -12.39 3.64
C THR A 44 14.04 -11.34 3.29
N GLY A 45 14.04 -10.20 3.95
CA GLY A 45 14.85 -9.05 3.53
C GLY A 45 14.29 -8.32 2.29
N ILE A 46 13.06 -8.63 1.89
CA ILE A 46 12.32 -7.96 0.82
C ILE A 46 11.00 -7.48 1.40
N VAL A 47 10.73 -6.17 1.28
CA VAL A 47 9.52 -5.52 1.79
C VAL A 47 8.71 -4.96 0.64
N HIS A 48 7.40 -5.19 0.65
CA HIS A 48 6.49 -4.54 -0.29
C HIS A 48 6.38 -3.05 0.03
N THR A 49 6.60 -2.21 -0.96
CA THR A 49 6.56 -0.74 -0.83
C THR A 49 5.30 -0.19 -1.48
N ALA A 50 4.49 0.53 -0.70
CA ALA A 50 3.26 1.19 -1.13
C ALA A 50 3.34 2.71 -0.94
N PRO A 51 3.91 3.48 -1.89
CA PRO A 51 4.20 4.91 -1.74
C PRO A 51 3.01 5.78 -1.36
N THR A 52 1.80 5.32 -1.69
CA THR A 52 0.56 6.05 -1.38
C THR A 52 0.13 5.91 0.08
N PHE A 53 0.51 4.81 0.77
CA PHE A 53 -0.04 4.46 2.08
C PHE A 53 1.02 4.18 3.16
N GLY A 54 2.26 4.65 2.99
CA GLY A 54 3.33 4.56 3.98
C GLY A 54 4.29 5.74 3.89
N ALA A 55 4.74 6.28 5.04
CA ALA A 55 5.67 7.41 5.07
C ALA A 55 7.05 7.01 4.57
N ASP A 56 7.57 5.91 5.09
CA ASP A 56 8.88 5.39 4.68
C ASP A 56 8.83 4.89 3.24
N ASP A 57 7.71 4.28 2.84
CA ASP A 57 7.45 3.87 1.48
C ASP A 57 7.46 5.05 0.51
N ALA A 58 6.76 6.14 0.86
CA ALA A 58 6.74 7.36 0.05
C ALA A 58 8.13 8.01 -0.06
N LYS A 59 8.89 8.00 1.04
CA LYS A 59 10.25 8.53 1.08
C LYS A 59 11.17 7.74 0.14
N VAL A 60 11.26 6.43 0.32
CA VAL A 60 12.15 5.58 -0.47
C VAL A 60 11.78 5.56 -1.95
N ALA A 61 10.49 5.62 -2.27
CA ALA A 61 9.99 5.71 -3.64
C ALA A 61 10.42 7.00 -4.33
N LYS A 62 10.37 8.12 -3.59
CA LYS A 62 10.81 9.44 -4.08
C LYS A 62 12.33 9.55 -4.24
N GLU A 63 13.10 8.90 -3.38
CA GLU A 63 14.57 8.87 -3.43
C GLU A 63 15.09 7.90 -4.51
N ALA A 64 14.26 6.99 -5.01
CA ALA A 64 14.63 6.08 -6.08
C ALA A 64 14.90 6.81 -7.40
N CYS A 65 15.82 6.31 -8.19
CA CYS A 65 16.15 6.89 -9.49
C CYS A 65 15.96 5.82 -10.61
N PRO A 66 14.98 6.02 -11.52
CA PRO A 66 13.94 7.05 -11.51
C PRO A 66 12.98 6.93 -10.30
N GLU A 67 12.28 8.01 -9.97
CA GLU A 67 11.27 8.00 -8.89
C GLU A 67 10.18 6.96 -9.14
N VAL A 68 9.78 6.23 -8.09
CA VAL A 68 8.64 5.30 -8.17
C VAL A 68 7.35 6.08 -7.93
N PRO A 69 6.40 6.08 -8.87
CA PRO A 69 5.19 6.89 -8.77
C PRO A 69 4.24 6.35 -7.70
N PRO A 70 3.45 7.21 -7.05
CA PRO A 70 2.34 6.78 -6.21
C PRO A 70 1.24 6.13 -7.05
N LEU A 71 0.57 5.13 -6.50
CA LEU A 71 -0.58 4.51 -7.14
C LEU A 71 -1.83 5.37 -6.90
N LEU A 72 -2.13 6.23 -7.85
CA LEU A 72 -3.31 7.08 -7.87
C LEU A 72 -4.21 6.69 -9.05
N ILE A 73 -5.49 6.99 -8.93
CA ILE A 73 -6.51 6.83 -9.97
C ILE A 73 -7.26 8.16 -10.19
N LEU A 74 -8.05 8.25 -11.24
CA LEU A 74 -8.98 9.37 -11.42
C LEU A 74 -10.33 9.02 -10.78
N ASP A 75 -10.89 9.97 -10.03
CA ASP A 75 -12.27 9.91 -9.57
C ASP A 75 -13.24 10.38 -10.65
N GLU A 76 -14.54 10.42 -10.34
CA GLU A 76 -15.61 10.85 -11.25
C GLU A 76 -15.47 12.33 -11.70
N ASN A 77 -14.72 13.13 -10.93
CA ASN A 77 -14.44 14.54 -11.22
C ASN A 77 -13.07 14.74 -11.87
N SER A 78 -12.41 13.67 -12.30
CA SER A 78 -11.05 13.70 -12.86
C SER A 78 -9.96 14.18 -11.88
N ASN A 79 -10.19 14.11 -10.58
CA ASN A 79 -9.16 14.36 -9.59
C ASN A 79 -8.30 13.11 -9.38
N LYS A 80 -7.00 13.31 -9.17
CA LYS A 80 -6.08 12.23 -8.78
C LYS A 80 -6.33 11.86 -7.31
N VAL A 81 -6.70 10.64 -7.06
CA VAL A 81 -7.07 10.15 -5.72
C VAL A 81 -6.46 8.77 -5.45
N PRO A 82 -6.21 8.43 -4.17
CA PRO A 82 -5.79 7.08 -3.78
C PRO A 82 -6.86 6.03 -4.08
N LEU A 83 -6.46 4.75 -4.12
CA LEU A 83 -7.38 3.62 -4.32
C LEU A 83 -8.41 3.45 -3.20
N VAL A 84 -8.13 4.00 -2.02
CA VAL A 84 -9.00 3.96 -0.85
C VAL A 84 -9.62 5.34 -0.64
N ASP A 85 -10.90 5.40 -0.27
CA ASP A 85 -11.60 6.65 0.05
C ASP A 85 -11.33 7.09 1.51
N LEU A 86 -11.78 8.30 1.87
CA LEU A 86 -11.63 8.84 3.23
C LEU A 86 -12.44 8.07 4.30
N LYS A 87 -13.31 7.15 3.90
CA LYS A 87 -14.05 6.26 4.79
C LYS A 87 -13.33 4.93 5.00
N GLY A 88 -12.18 4.72 4.35
CA GLY A 88 -11.43 3.47 4.41
C GLY A 88 -12.01 2.37 3.51
N ARG A 89 -12.69 2.71 2.41
CA ARG A 89 -13.21 1.74 1.44
C ARG A 89 -12.42 1.81 0.15
N PHE A 90 -12.22 0.68 -0.48
CA PHE A 90 -11.73 0.66 -1.84
C PHE A 90 -12.69 1.40 -2.78
N ARG A 91 -12.13 2.18 -3.70
CA ARG A 91 -12.91 2.79 -4.77
C ARG A 91 -13.34 1.74 -5.80
N LYS A 92 -14.42 2.01 -6.53
CA LYS A 92 -14.98 1.09 -7.55
C LYS A 92 -13.96 0.58 -8.56
N ALA A 93 -12.95 1.39 -8.87
CA ALA A 93 -11.88 1.03 -9.79
C ALA A 93 -11.04 -0.19 -9.35
N VAL A 94 -11.16 -0.64 -8.10
CA VAL A 94 -10.45 -1.82 -7.57
C VAL A 94 -11.25 -3.13 -7.81
N GLY A 95 -12.04 -3.18 -8.85
CA GLY A 95 -12.73 -4.38 -9.29
C GLY A 95 -13.62 -5.00 -8.20
N LYS A 96 -13.46 -6.29 -7.93
CA LYS A 96 -14.27 -7.05 -6.96
C LYS A 96 -14.17 -6.57 -5.51
N LEU A 97 -13.11 -5.85 -5.16
CA LEU A 97 -12.92 -5.28 -3.83
C LEU A 97 -13.53 -3.87 -3.71
N GLY A 98 -13.98 -3.29 -4.82
CA GLY A 98 -14.60 -1.97 -4.84
C GLY A 98 -15.72 -1.82 -3.82
N GLU A 99 -15.77 -0.65 -3.16
CA GLU A 99 -16.75 -0.25 -2.14
C GLU A 99 -16.67 -1.02 -0.81
N ARG A 100 -15.78 -2.00 -0.68
CA ARG A 100 -15.54 -2.75 0.57
C ARG A 100 -14.55 -2.02 1.46
N PHE A 101 -14.75 -2.09 2.77
CA PHE A 101 -13.80 -1.56 3.74
C PHE A 101 -12.49 -2.37 3.74
N VAL A 102 -11.35 -1.66 3.82
CA VAL A 102 -10.02 -2.29 3.88
C VAL A 102 -9.73 -2.98 5.21
N LYS A 103 -10.49 -2.67 6.26
CA LYS A 103 -10.41 -3.30 7.59
C LYS A 103 -11.80 -3.72 8.07
N ASN A 104 -11.89 -4.89 8.68
CA ASN A 104 -13.15 -5.37 9.25
C ASN A 104 -13.69 -4.47 10.36
N ASP A 105 -12.79 -3.82 11.11
CA ASP A 105 -13.12 -2.86 12.19
C ASP A 105 -13.90 -1.62 11.71
N TYR A 106 -13.93 -1.35 10.40
CA TYR A 106 -14.67 -0.19 9.85
C TYR A 106 -16.14 -0.49 9.57
N TYR A 107 -16.52 -1.76 9.51
CA TYR A 107 -17.92 -2.13 9.38
C TYR A 107 -18.70 -1.80 10.65
N PRO A 108 -20.02 -1.57 10.54
CA PRO A 108 -20.92 -1.57 11.69
C PRO A 108 -20.86 -2.92 12.43
N GLU A 109 -21.24 -2.91 13.69
CA GLU A 109 -21.29 -4.12 14.51
C GLU A 109 -22.19 -5.21 13.87
N GLY A 110 -21.65 -6.39 13.72
CA GLY A 110 -22.35 -7.54 13.11
C GLY A 110 -22.40 -7.53 11.57
N GLU A 111 -21.89 -6.52 10.88
CA GLU A 111 -21.93 -6.44 9.42
C GLU A 111 -20.58 -6.79 8.75
N ALA A 112 -19.54 -7.02 9.53
CA ALA A 112 -18.23 -7.40 8.99
C ALA A 112 -18.32 -8.78 8.32
N PRO A 113 -17.68 -9.00 7.16
CA PRO A 113 -17.62 -10.31 6.53
C PRO A 113 -16.80 -11.30 7.36
N ASP A 114 -17.06 -12.59 7.22
CA ASP A 114 -16.35 -13.67 7.92
C ASP A 114 -14.83 -13.64 7.66
N HIS A 115 -14.45 -13.27 6.45
CA HIS A 115 -13.06 -13.10 6.07
C HIS A 115 -12.73 -11.64 5.80
N SER A 116 -11.62 -11.17 6.36
CA SER A 116 -11.08 -9.87 5.99
C SER A 116 -10.61 -9.85 4.53
N ILE A 117 -10.53 -8.67 3.95
CA ILE A 117 -9.96 -8.48 2.61
C ILE A 117 -8.54 -9.05 2.51
N ASP A 118 -7.72 -8.90 3.55
CA ASP A 118 -6.36 -9.44 3.58
C ASP A 118 -6.35 -10.97 3.38
N VAL A 119 -7.28 -11.67 4.04
CA VAL A 119 -7.44 -13.13 3.90
C VAL A 119 -7.91 -13.50 2.49
N GLU A 120 -8.87 -12.77 1.94
CA GLU A 120 -9.37 -13.02 0.58
C GLU A 120 -8.30 -12.81 -0.48
N ILE A 121 -7.51 -11.74 -0.36
CA ILE A 121 -6.36 -11.47 -1.25
C ILE A 121 -5.34 -12.60 -1.14
N ALA A 122 -5.00 -13.03 0.07
CA ALA A 122 -4.05 -14.13 0.28
C ALA A 122 -4.55 -15.45 -0.35
N ILE A 123 -5.84 -15.76 -0.21
CA ILE A 123 -6.47 -16.94 -0.82
C ILE A 123 -6.42 -16.84 -2.35
N GLN A 124 -6.74 -15.68 -2.91
CA GLN A 124 -6.71 -15.47 -4.36
C GLN A 124 -5.30 -15.61 -4.92
N LEU A 125 -4.32 -14.95 -4.33
CA LEU A 125 -2.92 -15.05 -4.77
C LEU A 125 -2.39 -16.49 -4.68
N LYS A 126 -2.82 -17.24 -3.66
CA LYS A 126 -2.46 -18.66 -3.54
C LYS A 126 -3.10 -19.51 -4.64
N LYS A 127 -4.36 -19.26 -4.98
CA LYS A 127 -5.05 -19.95 -6.08
C LYS A 127 -4.42 -19.66 -7.44
N GLU A 128 -3.89 -18.45 -7.61
CA GLU A 128 -3.21 -18.00 -8.84
C GLU A 128 -1.73 -18.39 -8.89
N ASN A 129 -1.21 -19.15 -7.92
CA ASN A 129 0.21 -19.48 -7.79
C ASN A 129 1.15 -18.25 -7.71
N LYS A 130 0.66 -17.13 -7.21
CA LYS A 130 1.43 -15.90 -7.01
C LYS A 130 1.96 -15.72 -5.58
N ALA A 131 1.45 -16.50 -4.63
CA ALA A 131 1.91 -16.48 -3.24
C ALA A 131 2.84 -17.66 -2.98
N PHE A 132 4.10 -17.41 -2.70
CA PHE A 132 5.08 -18.43 -2.32
C PHE A 132 4.77 -19.04 -0.95
N LYS A 133 4.47 -18.19 0.06
CA LYS A 133 4.14 -18.57 1.43
C LYS A 133 3.16 -17.57 2.03
N VAL A 134 2.23 -18.04 2.84
CA VAL A 134 1.30 -17.21 3.61
C VAL A 134 1.41 -17.59 5.06
N GLU A 135 1.75 -16.66 5.92
CA GLU A 135 1.87 -16.83 7.36
C GLU A 135 1.09 -15.74 8.10
N LYS A 136 0.59 -16.09 9.27
CA LYS A 136 0.00 -15.10 10.16
C LYS A 136 1.12 -14.40 10.92
N TYR A 137 1.20 -13.09 10.77
CA TYR A 137 2.12 -12.24 11.52
C TYR A 137 1.35 -11.37 12.51
N VAL A 138 1.77 -11.37 13.77
CA VAL A 138 1.14 -10.57 14.84
C VAL A 138 2.09 -9.43 15.20
N HIS A 139 1.64 -8.21 15.05
CA HIS A 139 2.40 -7.01 15.37
C HIS A 139 1.49 -5.93 15.95
N SER A 140 2.08 -4.93 16.60
CA SER A 140 1.36 -3.75 17.06
C SER A 140 0.86 -2.93 15.87
N TYR A 141 -0.37 -2.42 15.97
CA TYR A 141 -0.95 -1.53 14.98
C TYR A 141 -1.55 -0.28 15.65
N PRO A 142 -1.31 0.92 15.12
CA PRO A 142 -1.81 2.13 15.75
C PRO A 142 -3.32 2.26 15.58
N ASN A 143 -4.00 2.53 16.70
CA ASN A 143 -5.44 2.78 16.74
C ASN A 143 -5.73 4.24 17.07
N CYS A 144 -6.85 4.74 16.57
CA CYS A 144 -7.36 6.06 16.88
C CYS A 144 -7.80 6.10 18.35
N TRP A 145 -7.23 7.01 19.14
CA TRP A 145 -7.54 7.14 20.58
C TRP A 145 -9.01 7.51 20.91
N ARG A 146 -9.77 8.02 19.92
CA ARG A 146 -11.19 8.36 20.08
C ARG A 146 -12.13 7.22 19.75
N THR A 147 -11.80 6.40 18.78
CA THR A 147 -12.70 5.39 18.23
C THR A 147 -12.21 3.98 18.48
N ASP A 148 -10.98 3.83 18.96
CA ASP A 148 -10.26 2.56 19.12
C ASP A 148 -10.16 1.72 17.84
N LYS A 149 -10.42 2.35 16.68
CA LYS A 149 -10.32 1.71 15.36
C LYS A 149 -8.94 1.89 14.76
N PRO A 150 -8.45 0.92 13.97
CA PRO A 150 -7.18 1.04 13.25
C PRO A 150 -7.14 2.31 12.41
N ILE A 151 -6.01 3.02 12.41
CA ILE A 151 -5.81 4.16 11.53
C ILE A 151 -5.21 3.71 10.20
N LEU A 152 -5.48 4.45 9.13
CA LEU A 152 -4.76 4.32 7.86
C LEU A 152 -3.77 5.46 7.73
N TYR A 153 -2.55 5.15 7.32
CA TYR A 153 -1.66 6.16 6.78
C TYR A 153 -2.23 6.59 5.42
N TYR A 154 -2.57 7.87 5.29
CA TYR A 154 -3.32 8.36 4.14
C TYR A 154 -2.76 9.69 3.64
N PRO A 155 -2.51 9.87 2.34
CA PRO A 155 -2.04 11.14 1.80
C PRO A 155 -3.17 12.18 1.85
N LEU A 156 -2.92 13.28 2.53
CA LEU A 156 -3.82 14.42 2.62
C LEU A 156 -3.08 15.70 2.30
N ASP A 157 -3.68 16.54 1.50
CA ASP A 157 -3.20 17.90 1.32
C ASP A 157 -3.31 18.66 2.62
N SER A 158 -2.23 19.32 3.02
CA SER A 158 -2.16 20.11 4.25
C SER A 158 -1.36 21.38 4.04
N TRP A 159 -1.73 22.38 4.81
CA TRP A 159 -0.97 23.62 4.89
C TRP A 159 0.04 23.54 6.03
N PHE A 160 1.27 23.96 5.75
CA PHE A 160 2.31 24.11 6.78
C PHE A 160 3.19 25.30 6.49
N ILE A 161 3.74 25.89 7.56
CA ILE A 161 4.67 27.00 7.48
C ILE A 161 6.08 26.43 7.59
N LYS A 162 6.92 26.72 6.59
CA LYS A 162 8.34 26.36 6.62
C LYS A 162 9.09 27.27 7.58
N VAL A 163 9.08 26.91 8.86
CA VAL A 163 9.60 27.75 9.97
C VAL A 163 11.07 28.16 9.79
N THR A 164 11.84 27.35 9.06
CA THR A 164 13.25 27.64 8.75
C THR A 164 13.44 28.82 7.79
N GLU A 165 12.40 29.23 7.06
CA GLU A 165 12.44 30.35 6.11
C GLU A 165 11.80 31.63 6.65
N VAL A 166 11.06 31.55 7.74
CA VAL A 166 10.35 32.72 8.33
C VAL A 166 10.95 33.17 9.67
N ARG A 167 12.14 32.70 10.02
CA ARG A 167 12.93 33.14 11.19
C ARG A 167 13.76 34.34 10.87
#